data_ac0b3fd5d9c6ba6be85bc97103bf6064
#
_entry.id   ac0b3fd5d9c6ba6be85bc97103bf6064
#
_cell.length_a   1.000
_cell.length_b   1.000
_cell.length_c   1.000
_cell.angle_alpha   90.00
_cell.angle_beta   90.00
_cell.angle_gamma   90.00
#
_symmetry.space_group_name_H-M   'P 1'
#
loop_
_entity.id
_entity.type
_entity.pdbx_description
1 polymer ?
#
loop_
_entity_poly.entity_id
_entity_poly.type
_entity_poly.pdbx_seq_one_letter_code
_entity_poly.pdbx_strand_id
1 'polypeptide(L)'
;MMTAAVSMAAVLAGAMHPAMAQDAGPPPAARTLRLMAGAQQEIKPGQALERVAVGNPAVADALLLKQRNGAPTVLVVAKQPGVTDMMVWSRNAAPVTYSVQVDAVAPDADGAQVDLSAAGATIRGESRDAAAAARTQQAARAAVGGPDGKGGVVIDRSVVPVSNTVQVDVKVVEISKTVLKEVGLNFVKSSGGFTFGQFSPTSLTKATIGPSPSFESALPMSSAFNLVAAWAKEGIFANLSLLESNGLVRVLAEPSLVTLSGQSASFLAGGEIPIPVPQALGTTTIQFKPFGIGLTVSPTVMSKSRIALKVAPEASDLDPSRGISINGASVPAIVTRRADTTVELGDGESFVIGGLVSRNTVSNVSKVPFLGDLPIIGSFFKNLNFHQEDRELMIVVTPRLVKPLARDSQAAANVANDGRTSASPNIWGRFVLGEYADPTLPGFSR
;
A
#
# COMPACT_ATOMS: atom_id res chain seq x y z
N MET A 1 58.40 7.26 -47.30
CA MET A 1 58.59 6.31 -48.37
C MET A 1 57.30 6.23 -49.15
N MET A 2 57.32 6.93 -50.26
CA MET A 2 57.06 6.42 -51.62
C MET A 2 55.61 6.06 -51.90
N THR A 3 54.92 6.50 -52.87
CA THR A 3 55.07 7.34 -54.13
C THR A 3 53.68 7.20 -54.78
N ALA A 4 53.04 8.27 -55.11
CA ALA A 4 52.72 8.82 -56.42
C ALA A 4 52.46 7.81 -57.55
N ALA A 5 51.27 7.90 -58.15
CA ALA A 5 51.09 7.75 -59.58
C ALA A 5 49.81 8.47 -60.04
N VAL A 6 50.08 9.53 -60.80
CA VAL A 6 49.22 10.31 -61.70
C VAL A 6 49.01 9.45 -62.96
N SER A 7 47.79 9.40 -63.50
CA SER A 7 47.60 9.11 -64.94
C SER A 7 46.45 9.94 -65.50
N MET A 8 46.83 10.73 -66.42
CA MET A 8 46.16 11.72 -67.28
C MET A 8 45.74 10.99 -68.55
N ALA A 9 44.52 11.09 -69.00
CA ALA A 9 44.12 10.77 -70.36
C ALA A 9 43.04 11.72 -70.89
N ALA A 10 43.27 12.24 -72.00
CA ALA A 10 42.71 13.41 -72.68
C ALA A 10 41.34 13.13 -73.39
N VAL A 11 40.51 14.15 -73.38
CA VAL A 11 39.80 14.84 -74.46
C VAL A 11 39.30 14.02 -75.69
N LEU A 12 37.96 14.02 -75.83
CA LEU A 12 37.31 14.14 -77.15
C LEU A 12 36.02 15.00 -77.00
N ALA A 13 36.09 16.17 -77.67
CA ALA A 13 34.96 17.08 -77.79
C ALA A 13 33.98 16.57 -78.86
N GLY A 14 32.74 16.39 -78.49
CA GLY A 14 31.63 16.16 -79.42
C GLY A 14 30.57 17.25 -79.19
N ALA A 15 30.47 18.19 -80.05
CA ALA A 15 29.47 19.24 -80.09
C ALA A 15 28.07 18.63 -80.30
N MET A 16 27.25 18.69 -79.33
CA MET A 16 25.77 18.44 -79.48
C MET A 16 25.07 19.76 -79.17
N HIS A 17 24.23 20.19 -80.08
CA HIS A 17 23.36 21.36 -80.01
C HIS A 17 22.38 21.27 -78.81
N PRO A 18 22.14 22.40 -78.13
CA PRO A 18 21.09 22.41 -77.11
C PRO A 18 19.70 22.39 -77.78
N ALA A 19 18.94 21.32 -77.56
CA ALA A 19 17.53 21.39 -77.82
C ALA A 19 16.88 22.39 -76.82
N MET A 20 16.26 23.42 -77.37
CA MET A 20 15.49 24.41 -76.59
C MET A 20 14.42 23.65 -75.79
N ALA A 21 14.59 23.51 -74.45
CA ALA A 21 13.54 23.19 -73.56
C ALA A 21 12.57 24.38 -73.56
N GLN A 22 11.32 24.09 -73.99
CA GLN A 22 10.21 25.02 -73.82
C GLN A 22 10.05 25.29 -72.34
N ASP A 23 10.11 26.55 -71.95
CA ASP A 23 9.90 27.12 -70.68
C ASP A 23 8.44 26.76 -70.26
N ALA A 24 8.28 25.69 -69.51
CA ALA A 24 7.01 25.35 -68.84
C ALA A 24 6.87 26.36 -67.71
N GLY A 25 6.01 27.36 -67.91
CA GLY A 25 5.69 28.36 -66.88
C GLY A 25 5.42 27.72 -65.52
N PRO A 26 5.59 28.44 -64.40
CA PRO A 26 5.45 27.93 -63.07
C PRO A 26 4.08 27.19 -62.92
N PRO A 27 4.07 26.00 -62.32
CA PRO A 27 2.82 25.27 -62.15
C PRO A 27 1.83 26.14 -61.38
N PRO A 28 0.53 26.14 -61.76
CA PRO A 28 -0.48 26.94 -61.08
C PRO A 28 -0.52 26.56 -59.62
N ALA A 29 -0.43 27.57 -58.74
CA ALA A 29 -0.43 27.39 -57.30
C ALA A 29 -1.55 26.45 -56.88
N ALA A 30 -1.22 25.28 -56.32
CA ALA A 30 -2.21 24.33 -55.85
C ALA A 30 -2.98 24.94 -54.67
N ARG A 31 -4.30 24.97 -54.79
CA ARG A 31 -5.15 25.44 -53.73
C ARG A 31 -5.25 24.39 -52.64
N THR A 32 -4.82 24.68 -51.41
CA THR A 32 -4.91 23.74 -50.29
C THR A 32 -6.31 23.76 -49.71
N LEU A 33 -6.92 22.55 -49.57
CA LEU A 33 -8.16 22.31 -48.92
C LEU A 33 -7.91 21.44 -47.68
N ARG A 34 -8.17 21.98 -46.50
CA ARG A 34 -8.06 21.23 -45.22
C ARG A 34 -9.41 20.81 -44.73
N LEU A 35 -9.57 19.50 -44.44
CA LEU A 35 -10.80 18.89 -43.96
C LEU A 35 -10.49 17.95 -42.82
N MET A 36 -11.41 17.84 -41.87
CA MET A 36 -11.39 16.77 -40.88
C MET A 36 -11.91 15.45 -41.48
N ALA A 37 -11.41 14.30 -41.06
CA ALA A 37 -11.93 13.01 -41.47
C ALA A 37 -13.45 12.91 -41.15
N GLY A 38 -14.23 12.46 -42.13
CA GLY A 38 -15.69 12.44 -42.08
C GLY A 38 -16.37 13.75 -42.44
N ALA A 39 -15.63 14.86 -42.61
CA ALA A 39 -16.21 16.14 -43.05
C ALA A 39 -16.47 16.17 -44.55
N GLN A 40 -17.42 16.99 -44.93
CA GLN A 40 -17.77 17.21 -46.32
C GLN A 40 -17.71 18.72 -46.63
N GLN A 41 -17.15 19.09 -47.78
CA GLN A 41 -17.07 20.49 -48.21
C GLN A 41 -17.43 20.61 -49.66
N GLU A 42 -18.30 21.59 -49.94
CA GLU A 42 -18.72 21.96 -51.31
C GLU A 42 -17.76 22.98 -51.88
N ILE A 43 -17.26 22.72 -53.07
CA ILE A 43 -16.42 23.63 -53.85
C ILE A 43 -17.19 24.10 -55.08
N LYS A 44 -17.22 25.40 -55.30
CA LYS A 44 -17.87 26.07 -56.45
C LYS A 44 -16.78 26.64 -57.39
N PRO A 45 -16.37 25.94 -58.44
CA PRO A 45 -15.34 26.41 -59.34
C PRO A 45 -15.74 27.60 -60.23
N GLY A 46 -17.02 27.97 -60.22
CA GLY A 46 -17.52 29.15 -60.97
C GLY A 46 -17.71 28.96 -62.50
N GLN A 47 -17.29 27.82 -63.02
CA GLN A 47 -17.42 27.47 -64.44
C GLN A 47 -18.03 26.08 -64.62
N ALA A 48 -18.56 25.78 -65.84
CA ALA A 48 -19.11 24.45 -66.15
C ALA A 48 -18.01 23.36 -66.01
N LEU A 49 -18.24 22.42 -65.12
CA LEU A 49 -17.34 21.29 -64.81
C LEU A 49 -17.50 20.20 -65.86
N GLU A 50 -16.37 19.67 -66.31
CA GLU A 50 -16.32 18.58 -67.25
C GLU A 50 -15.90 17.25 -66.59
N ARG A 51 -14.89 17.30 -65.72
CA ARG A 51 -14.32 16.13 -65.05
C ARG A 51 -13.69 16.51 -63.73
N VAL A 52 -13.72 15.56 -62.76
CA VAL A 52 -12.99 15.60 -61.50
C VAL A 52 -12.25 14.29 -61.31
N ALA A 53 -11.00 14.32 -60.90
CA ALA A 53 -10.21 13.15 -60.55
C ALA A 53 -9.55 13.37 -59.20
N VAL A 54 -9.50 12.34 -58.38
CA VAL A 54 -8.84 12.29 -57.07
C VAL A 54 -7.71 11.28 -57.14
N GLY A 55 -6.52 11.67 -56.70
CA GLY A 55 -5.34 10.81 -56.75
C GLY A 55 -5.43 9.59 -55.86
N ASN A 56 -5.94 9.75 -54.65
CA ASN A 56 -6.16 8.64 -53.71
C ASN A 56 -7.62 8.67 -53.16
N PRO A 57 -8.52 7.82 -53.69
CA PRO A 57 -9.91 7.75 -53.26
C PRO A 57 -10.11 7.20 -51.85
N ALA A 58 -9.09 6.61 -51.21
CA ALA A 58 -9.13 6.19 -49.81
C ALA A 58 -9.02 7.38 -48.84
N VAL A 59 -8.29 8.44 -49.24
CA VAL A 59 -8.11 9.64 -48.39
C VAL A 59 -9.29 10.61 -48.56
N ALA A 60 -9.68 10.92 -49.80
CA ALA A 60 -10.83 11.76 -50.09
C ALA A 60 -11.52 11.30 -51.38
N ASP A 61 -12.80 11.56 -51.44
CA ASP A 61 -13.63 11.28 -52.61
C ASP A 61 -14.30 12.56 -53.13
N ALA A 62 -14.61 12.64 -54.39
CA ALA A 62 -15.21 13.81 -55.00
C ALA A 62 -16.44 13.45 -55.78
N LEU A 63 -17.60 14.01 -55.43
CA LEU A 63 -18.87 13.82 -56.10
C LEU A 63 -19.28 15.06 -56.87
N LEU A 64 -19.62 14.88 -58.13
CA LEU A 64 -20.11 15.98 -58.96
C LEU A 64 -21.62 16.16 -58.73
N LEU A 65 -22.01 17.31 -58.14
CA LEU A 65 -23.40 17.64 -57.89
C LEU A 65 -23.95 18.51 -59.05
N LYS A 66 -24.87 17.97 -59.82
CA LYS A 66 -25.60 18.71 -60.90
C LYS A 66 -26.78 19.44 -60.27
N GLN A 67 -26.67 20.78 -60.16
CA GLN A 67 -27.82 21.59 -59.75
C GLN A 67 -28.73 21.89 -60.93
N ARG A 68 -30.04 21.84 -60.73
CA ARG A 68 -31.09 21.97 -61.76
C ARG A 68 -31.13 23.38 -62.43
N ASN A 69 -30.66 24.42 -61.74
CA ASN A 69 -30.60 25.82 -62.19
C ASN A 69 -29.31 26.56 -61.80
N GLY A 70 -28.19 25.86 -61.58
CA GLY A 70 -26.93 26.46 -61.14
C GLY A 70 -25.71 25.81 -61.76
N ALA A 71 -24.52 26.43 -61.59
CA ALA A 71 -23.26 25.84 -61.97
C ALA A 71 -23.02 24.54 -61.20
N PRO A 72 -22.52 23.46 -61.85
CA PRO A 72 -22.20 22.23 -61.16
C PRO A 72 -21.16 22.45 -60.04
N THR A 73 -21.38 21.83 -58.88
CA THR A 73 -20.49 21.94 -57.72
C THR A 73 -19.83 20.61 -57.44
N VAL A 74 -18.68 20.63 -56.80
CA VAL A 74 -17.94 19.44 -56.36
C VAL A 74 -18.11 19.29 -54.85
N LEU A 75 -18.65 18.21 -54.41
CA LEU A 75 -18.66 17.80 -52.97
C LEU A 75 -17.43 16.94 -52.72
N VAL A 76 -16.54 17.46 -51.92
CA VAL A 76 -15.38 16.70 -51.43
C VAL A 76 -15.69 16.04 -50.11
N VAL A 77 -15.56 14.73 -50.03
CA VAL A 77 -15.81 13.92 -48.87
C VAL A 77 -14.48 13.41 -48.32
N ALA A 78 -14.08 13.85 -47.14
CA ALA A 78 -12.90 13.39 -46.45
C ALA A 78 -13.14 12.05 -45.79
N LYS A 79 -12.38 10.99 -46.15
CA LYS A 79 -12.59 9.62 -45.66
C LYS A 79 -11.55 9.23 -44.60
N GLN A 80 -10.27 9.28 -44.95
CA GLN A 80 -9.18 8.87 -44.07
C GLN A 80 -8.13 9.96 -43.99
N PRO A 81 -7.40 10.08 -42.84
CA PRO A 81 -6.29 11.01 -42.72
C PRO A 81 -5.22 10.79 -43.77
N GLY A 82 -4.74 11.87 -44.35
CA GLY A 82 -3.71 11.83 -45.37
C GLY A 82 -3.75 13.05 -46.28
N VAL A 83 -2.90 13.05 -47.29
CA VAL A 83 -2.84 14.10 -48.31
C VAL A 83 -3.07 13.47 -49.68
N THR A 84 -3.95 14.07 -50.47
CA THR A 84 -4.22 13.65 -51.83
C THR A 84 -4.44 14.86 -52.73
N ASP A 85 -4.13 14.72 -54.00
CA ASP A 85 -4.41 15.76 -54.97
C ASP A 85 -5.73 15.48 -55.69
N MET A 86 -6.52 16.53 -55.90
CA MET A 86 -7.74 16.55 -56.66
C MET A 86 -7.60 17.49 -57.83
N MET A 87 -7.81 17.01 -59.04
CA MET A 87 -7.79 17.83 -60.25
C MET A 87 -9.23 18.06 -60.74
N VAL A 88 -9.52 19.32 -61.04
CA VAL A 88 -10.83 19.75 -61.54
C VAL A 88 -10.66 20.36 -62.92
N TRP A 89 -11.30 19.75 -63.94
CA TRP A 89 -11.31 20.26 -65.28
C TRP A 89 -12.62 21.00 -65.54
N SER A 90 -12.50 22.28 -65.95
CA SER A 90 -13.62 23.13 -66.34
C SER A 90 -13.60 23.31 -67.86
N ARG A 91 -14.77 23.44 -68.47
CA ARG A 91 -14.88 23.69 -69.91
C ARG A 91 -14.25 25.04 -70.26
N ASN A 92 -13.30 25.07 -71.20
CA ASN A 92 -12.56 26.25 -71.65
C ASN A 92 -11.61 26.89 -70.62
N ALA A 93 -11.14 26.17 -69.56
CA ALA A 93 -10.15 26.67 -68.63
C ALA A 93 -9.06 25.59 -68.36
N ALA A 94 -7.89 26.05 -67.93
CA ALA A 94 -6.82 25.15 -67.49
C ALA A 94 -7.29 24.37 -66.23
N PRO A 95 -6.82 23.10 -66.07
CA PRO A 95 -7.19 22.31 -64.88
C PRO A 95 -6.64 22.98 -63.62
N VAL A 96 -7.48 22.98 -62.56
CA VAL A 96 -7.09 23.47 -61.23
C VAL A 96 -6.80 22.32 -60.33
N THR A 97 -5.59 22.32 -59.74
CA THR A 97 -5.18 21.31 -58.75
C THR A 97 -5.49 21.80 -57.34
N TYR A 98 -6.17 20.96 -56.58
CA TYR A 98 -6.42 21.15 -55.17
C TYR A 98 -5.61 20.09 -54.40
N SER A 99 -4.76 20.52 -53.45
CA SER A 99 -4.15 19.60 -52.48
C SER A 99 -5.09 19.45 -51.30
N VAL A 100 -5.73 18.28 -51.16
CA VAL A 100 -6.67 17.96 -50.12
C VAL A 100 -5.93 17.33 -48.97
N GLN A 101 -5.85 18.04 -47.86
CA GLN A 101 -5.28 17.55 -46.62
C GLN A 101 -6.41 17.18 -45.68
N VAL A 102 -6.53 15.87 -45.37
CA VAL A 102 -7.48 15.35 -44.41
C VAL A 102 -6.77 15.15 -43.08
N ASP A 103 -7.16 15.96 -42.09
CA ASP A 103 -6.67 15.84 -40.74
C ASP A 103 -7.54 14.85 -39.96
N ALA A 104 -6.92 14.04 -39.14
CA ALA A 104 -7.66 13.13 -38.27
C ALA A 104 -8.32 13.90 -37.12
N VAL A 105 -9.50 13.45 -36.68
CA VAL A 105 -10.08 13.92 -35.43
C VAL A 105 -9.20 13.39 -34.30
N ALA A 106 -8.45 14.28 -33.67
CA ALA A 106 -7.65 13.91 -32.51
C ALA A 106 -8.59 13.42 -31.38
N PRO A 107 -8.42 12.22 -30.87
CA PRO A 107 -9.17 11.78 -29.72
C PRO A 107 -8.90 12.70 -28.52
N ASP A 108 -9.91 12.86 -27.67
CA ASP A 108 -9.77 13.63 -26.42
C ASP A 108 -8.66 13.00 -25.56
N ALA A 109 -7.58 13.72 -25.37
CA ALA A 109 -6.30 13.14 -24.91
C ALA A 109 -5.94 13.55 -23.48
N ASP A 110 -6.92 13.83 -22.60
CA ASP A 110 -6.72 14.02 -21.14
C ASP A 110 -5.32 14.59 -20.75
N GLY A 111 -4.87 15.64 -21.46
CA GLY A 111 -3.59 16.31 -21.27
C GLY A 111 -2.42 15.80 -22.14
N ALA A 112 -2.51 14.64 -22.77
CA ALA A 112 -1.53 14.19 -23.78
C ALA A 112 -1.93 14.68 -25.17
N GLN A 113 -0.96 14.82 -26.08
CA GLN A 113 -1.16 15.14 -27.49
C GLN A 113 -1.09 13.85 -28.32
N VAL A 114 -2.06 13.68 -29.22
CA VAL A 114 -2.09 12.53 -30.13
C VAL A 114 -1.85 13.04 -31.54
N ASP A 115 -0.68 12.74 -32.10
CA ASP A 115 -0.32 13.04 -33.47
C ASP A 115 -0.69 11.84 -34.36
N LEU A 116 -1.68 12.01 -35.21
CA LEU A 116 -2.15 10.98 -36.14
C LEU A 116 -1.49 11.18 -37.50
N SER A 117 -0.97 10.11 -38.08
CA SER A 117 -0.37 10.07 -39.41
C SER A 117 -0.91 8.89 -40.21
N ALA A 118 -0.70 8.86 -41.52
CA ALA A 118 -1.07 7.74 -42.37
C ALA A 118 -0.42 6.40 -41.96
N ALA A 119 0.70 6.44 -41.24
CA ALA A 119 1.45 5.26 -40.77
C ALA A 119 1.04 4.80 -39.36
N GLY A 120 0.34 5.63 -38.58
CA GLY A 120 -0.03 5.30 -37.20
C GLY A 120 -0.26 6.54 -36.34
N ALA A 121 -0.33 6.33 -35.02
CA ALA A 121 -0.47 7.39 -34.04
C ALA A 121 0.74 7.48 -33.11
N THR A 122 1.15 8.68 -32.77
CA THR A 122 2.16 8.93 -31.74
C THR A 122 1.52 9.74 -30.62
N ILE A 123 1.56 9.21 -29.39
CA ILE A 123 1.07 9.90 -28.19
C ILE A 123 2.28 10.56 -27.52
N ARG A 124 2.18 11.86 -27.19
CA ARG A 124 3.25 12.66 -26.55
C ARG A 124 2.70 13.53 -25.45
N GLY A 125 3.58 13.99 -24.54
CA GLY A 125 3.23 14.90 -23.46
C GLY A 125 2.93 14.19 -22.14
N GLU A 126 2.23 14.85 -21.23
CA GLU A 126 1.94 14.35 -19.91
C GLU A 126 0.48 13.92 -19.82
N SER A 127 0.23 12.66 -19.49
CA SER A 127 -1.10 12.17 -19.14
C SER A 127 -1.41 12.48 -17.69
N ARG A 128 -2.65 12.86 -17.40
CA ARG A 128 -3.10 13.24 -16.06
C ARG A 128 -2.93 12.11 -15.04
N ASP A 129 -3.23 10.89 -15.42
CA ASP A 129 -3.12 9.68 -14.62
C ASP A 129 -2.97 8.43 -15.52
N ALA A 130 -2.71 7.28 -14.92
CA ALA A 130 -2.54 6.03 -15.66
C ALA A 130 -3.82 5.58 -16.40
N ALA A 131 -5.01 5.87 -15.85
CA ALA A 131 -6.27 5.55 -16.49
C ALA A 131 -6.51 6.45 -17.71
N ALA A 132 -6.14 7.74 -17.63
CA ALA A 132 -6.18 8.67 -18.77
C ALA A 132 -5.22 8.21 -19.88
N ALA A 133 -4.00 7.82 -19.52
CA ALA A 133 -3.03 7.28 -20.49
C ALA A 133 -3.59 6.03 -21.20
N ALA A 134 -4.20 5.10 -20.47
CA ALA A 134 -4.81 3.91 -21.04
C ALA A 134 -5.99 4.25 -21.98
N ARG A 135 -6.87 5.19 -21.60
CA ARG A 135 -7.98 5.67 -22.45
C ARG A 135 -7.46 6.32 -23.73
N THR A 136 -6.45 7.20 -23.61
CA THR A 136 -5.83 7.86 -24.76
C THR A 136 -5.18 6.84 -25.71
N GLN A 137 -4.50 5.83 -25.18
CA GLN A 137 -3.92 4.75 -25.97
C GLN A 137 -5.00 3.92 -26.68
N GLN A 138 -6.09 3.61 -26.01
CA GLN A 138 -7.22 2.88 -26.60
C GLN A 138 -7.91 3.71 -27.69
N ALA A 139 -8.12 4.99 -27.45
CA ALA A 139 -8.70 5.93 -28.42
C ALA A 139 -7.80 6.12 -29.64
N ALA A 140 -6.46 6.22 -29.43
CA ALA A 140 -5.49 6.27 -30.51
C ALA A 140 -5.49 4.98 -31.37
N ARG A 141 -5.59 3.82 -30.75
CA ARG A 141 -5.74 2.54 -31.47
C ARG A 141 -7.03 2.49 -32.29
N ALA A 142 -8.14 2.95 -31.73
CA ALA A 142 -9.42 3.02 -32.43
C ALA A 142 -9.37 4.00 -33.61
N ALA A 143 -8.68 5.14 -33.49
CA ALA A 143 -8.54 6.12 -34.57
C ALA A 143 -7.66 5.65 -35.73
N VAL A 144 -6.69 4.77 -35.45
CA VAL A 144 -5.76 4.20 -36.46
C VAL A 144 -6.21 2.85 -36.99
N GLY A 145 -7.12 2.16 -36.29
CA GLY A 145 -7.71 0.91 -36.71
C GLY A 145 -8.69 1.13 -37.88
N GLY A 146 -8.26 0.84 -39.09
CA GLY A 146 -9.14 0.81 -40.26
C GLY A 146 -10.14 -0.36 -40.21
N PRO A 147 -11.23 -0.32 -40.99
CA PRO A 147 -12.25 -1.36 -41.04
C PRO A 147 -11.73 -2.75 -41.48
N ASP A 148 -10.52 -2.82 -42.03
CA ASP A 148 -9.90 -4.05 -42.53
C ASP A 148 -8.94 -4.71 -41.58
N GLY A 149 -8.89 -4.30 -40.28
CA GLY A 149 -8.03 -4.90 -39.25
C GLY A 149 -6.53 -4.69 -39.39
N LYS A 150 -6.08 -3.96 -40.42
CA LYS A 150 -4.68 -3.52 -40.61
C LYS A 150 -4.51 -2.16 -39.93
N GLY A 151 -4.52 -2.18 -38.59
CA GLY A 151 -4.29 -0.98 -37.79
C GLY A 151 -2.84 -0.49 -37.92
N GLY A 152 -2.66 0.83 -38.03
CA GLY A 152 -1.35 1.43 -37.95
C GLY A 152 -0.72 1.28 -36.54
N VAL A 153 0.59 1.47 -36.45
CA VAL A 153 1.34 1.34 -35.21
C VAL A 153 1.01 2.52 -34.27
N VAL A 154 0.67 2.24 -33.02
CA VAL A 154 0.53 3.27 -31.98
C VAL A 154 1.81 3.29 -31.14
N ILE A 155 2.53 4.41 -31.18
CA ILE A 155 3.74 4.63 -30.39
C ILE A 155 3.36 5.57 -29.24
N ASP A 156 3.39 5.05 -28.01
CA ASP A 156 3.13 5.82 -26.80
C ASP A 156 4.46 6.34 -26.22
N ARG A 157 4.61 7.66 -26.18
CA ARG A 157 5.70 8.41 -25.57
C ARG A 157 5.18 9.36 -24.49
N SER A 158 3.95 9.16 -24.02
CA SER A 158 3.41 9.95 -22.93
C SER A 158 4.07 9.58 -21.59
N VAL A 159 4.19 10.56 -20.72
CA VAL A 159 4.70 10.40 -19.36
C VAL A 159 3.57 10.66 -18.38
N VAL A 160 3.39 9.77 -17.43
CA VAL A 160 2.47 10.00 -16.30
C VAL A 160 3.31 10.59 -15.16
N PRO A 161 3.15 11.89 -14.81
CA PRO A 161 4.00 12.59 -13.85
C PRO A 161 3.57 12.25 -12.40
N VAL A 162 3.49 10.97 -12.07
CA VAL A 162 3.25 10.49 -10.71
C VAL A 162 4.50 9.82 -10.17
N SER A 163 4.77 10.01 -8.89
CA SER A 163 5.80 9.21 -8.23
C SER A 163 5.37 7.74 -8.28
N ASN A 164 6.22 6.91 -8.87
CA ASN A 164 5.97 5.45 -8.93
C ASN A 164 6.44 4.73 -7.66
N THR A 165 6.99 5.46 -6.69
CA THR A 165 7.49 4.89 -5.44
C THR A 165 6.50 5.18 -4.33
N VAL A 166 6.07 4.14 -3.63
CA VAL A 166 5.11 4.21 -2.54
C VAL A 166 5.79 3.72 -1.27
N GLN A 167 5.75 4.53 -0.23
CA GLN A 167 6.03 4.12 1.13
C GLN A 167 4.72 3.69 1.78
N VAL A 168 4.73 2.55 2.43
CA VAL A 168 3.59 2.02 3.18
C VAL A 168 3.97 1.92 4.65
N ASP A 169 3.31 2.72 5.46
CA ASP A 169 3.45 2.70 6.91
C ASP A 169 2.29 1.89 7.50
N VAL A 170 2.61 0.92 8.32
CA VAL A 170 1.61 0.10 9.01
C VAL A 170 1.78 0.27 10.51
N LYS A 171 0.67 0.38 11.22
CA LYS A 171 0.61 0.54 12.67
C LYS A 171 -0.22 -0.59 13.24
N VAL A 172 0.40 -1.47 14.02
CA VAL A 172 -0.28 -2.52 14.78
C VAL A 172 -0.28 -2.11 16.25
N VAL A 173 -1.45 -1.85 16.79
CA VAL A 173 -1.64 -1.44 18.18
C VAL A 173 -2.48 -2.49 18.88
N GLU A 174 -1.96 -3.06 19.96
CA GLU A 174 -2.71 -3.91 20.86
C GLU A 174 -2.67 -3.32 22.27
N ILE A 175 -3.83 -3.25 22.89
CA ILE A 175 -4.01 -2.82 24.27
C ILE A 175 -4.67 -3.98 25.00
N SER A 176 -4.02 -4.47 26.06
CA SER A 176 -4.58 -5.48 26.97
C SER A 176 -4.69 -4.88 28.36
N LYS A 177 -5.90 -4.90 28.91
CA LYS A 177 -6.22 -4.45 30.26
C LYS A 177 -6.70 -5.63 31.06
N THR A 178 -6.01 -5.91 32.17
CA THR A 178 -6.36 -6.97 33.11
C THR A 178 -6.77 -6.36 34.42
N VAL A 179 -7.95 -6.73 34.94
CA VAL A 179 -8.45 -6.34 36.25
C VAL A 179 -8.67 -7.62 37.04
N LEU A 180 -7.97 -7.75 38.16
CA LEU A 180 -8.10 -8.85 39.11
C LEU A 180 -8.54 -8.32 40.46
N LYS A 181 -9.63 -8.84 40.97
CA LYS A 181 -10.13 -8.54 42.34
C LYS A 181 -10.40 -9.84 43.08
N GLU A 182 -9.76 -10.00 44.20
CA GLU A 182 -9.92 -11.16 45.03
C GLU A 182 -10.07 -10.74 46.49
N VAL A 183 -11.08 -11.32 47.17
CA VAL A 183 -11.38 -11.04 48.55
C VAL A 183 -11.67 -12.36 49.26
N GLY A 184 -10.95 -12.67 50.33
CA GLY A 184 -11.13 -13.86 51.11
C GLY A 184 -10.89 -13.62 52.60
N LEU A 185 -11.70 -14.20 53.45
CA LEU A 185 -11.56 -14.20 54.90
C LEU A 185 -11.32 -15.61 55.42
N ASN A 186 -10.26 -15.76 56.19
CA ASN A 186 -9.97 -16.98 56.96
C ASN A 186 -10.08 -16.64 58.44
N PHE A 187 -10.83 -17.47 59.16
CA PHE A 187 -11.05 -17.33 60.60
C PHE A 187 -10.91 -18.67 61.30
N VAL A 188 -10.17 -18.67 62.39
CA VAL A 188 -10.01 -19.86 63.25
C VAL A 188 -10.15 -19.47 64.70
N LYS A 189 -10.91 -20.24 65.44
CA LYS A 189 -10.96 -20.20 66.92
C LYS A 189 -10.64 -21.57 67.48
N SER A 190 -9.66 -21.63 68.38
CA SER A 190 -9.28 -22.84 69.09
C SER A 190 -9.20 -22.55 70.57
N SER A 191 -10.04 -23.19 71.37
CA SER A 191 -10.13 -23.02 72.86
C SER A 191 -10.69 -24.26 73.51
N GLY A 192 -10.04 -24.72 74.60
CA GLY A 192 -10.60 -25.78 75.48
C GLY A 192 -10.83 -27.12 74.80
N GLY A 193 -10.04 -27.50 73.79
CA GLY A 193 -10.24 -28.76 73.03
C GLY A 193 -11.22 -28.66 71.86
N PHE A 194 -11.87 -27.52 71.67
CA PHE A 194 -12.75 -27.25 70.52
C PHE A 194 -12.06 -26.29 69.52
N THR A 195 -12.04 -26.70 68.27
CA THR A 195 -11.52 -25.85 67.17
C THR A 195 -12.60 -25.65 66.12
N PHE A 196 -12.92 -24.42 65.85
CA PHE A 196 -13.80 -24.01 64.74
C PHE A 196 -13.01 -23.13 63.78
N GLY A 197 -13.10 -23.42 62.47
CA GLY A 197 -12.42 -22.62 61.45
C GLY A 197 -13.24 -22.54 60.17
N GLN A 198 -13.15 -21.40 59.54
CA GLN A 198 -13.63 -21.15 58.19
C GLN A 198 -12.43 -20.74 57.33
N PHE A 199 -12.25 -21.45 56.23
CA PHE A 199 -11.19 -21.21 55.28
C PHE A 199 -11.79 -20.86 53.93
N SER A 200 -11.35 -19.76 53.36
CA SER A 200 -11.65 -19.42 51.98
C SER A 200 -11.07 -20.52 51.06
N PRO A 201 -11.71 -20.87 49.93
CA PRO A 201 -11.29 -21.94 49.04
C PRO A 201 -9.97 -21.67 48.29
N THR A 202 -9.21 -20.70 48.73
CA THR A 202 -7.84 -20.44 48.24
C THR A 202 -6.86 -21.42 48.89
N SER A 203 -5.83 -21.87 48.17
CA SER A 203 -4.80 -22.82 48.61
C SER A 203 -3.92 -22.35 49.80
N LEU A 204 -4.43 -21.50 50.66
CA LEU A 204 -3.71 -20.57 51.53
C LEU A 204 -3.49 -21.10 52.96
N THR A 205 -4.09 -22.23 53.33
CA THR A 205 -3.92 -22.74 54.70
C THR A 205 -3.93 -24.25 54.72
N LYS A 206 -2.80 -24.83 55.09
CA LYS A 206 -2.75 -26.25 55.49
C LYS A 206 -3.08 -26.31 56.98
N ALA A 207 -4.27 -26.72 57.31
CA ALA A 207 -4.63 -27.03 58.67
C ALA A 207 -4.44 -28.54 58.95
N THR A 208 -3.52 -28.88 59.81
CA THR A 208 -3.39 -30.25 60.29
C THR A 208 -4.13 -30.38 61.63
N ILE A 209 -5.27 -31.05 61.59
CA ILE A 209 -6.09 -31.29 62.79
C ILE A 209 -5.66 -32.64 63.37
N GLY A 210 -4.86 -32.60 64.45
CA GLY A 210 -4.38 -33.75 65.19
C GLY A 210 -4.45 -33.49 66.71
N PRO A 211 -3.92 -34.41 67.54
CA PRO A 211 -3.88 -34.21 68.99
C PRO A 211 -3.10 -32.99 69.45
N SER A 212 -2.30 -32.44 68.58
CA SER A 212 -1.66 -31.13 68.72
C SER A 212 -1.94 -30.32 67.43
N PRO A 213 -2.99 -29.52 67.38
CA PRO A 213 -3.36 -28.76 66.22
C PRO A 213 -2.26 -27.73 65.89
N SER A 214 -1.55 -27.97 64.80
CA SER A 214 -0.59 -27.02 64.26
C SER A 214 -1.19 -26.34 63.03
N PHE A 215 -1.25 -25.04 63.06
CA PHE A 215 -1.63 -24.23 61.91
C PHE A 215 -0.35 -23.74 61.26
N GLU A 216 0.04 -24.38 60.21
CA GLU A 216 1.02 -23.77 59.28
C GLU A 216 0.28 -22.75 58.45
N SER A 217 0.31 -21.53 58.88
CA SER A 217 -0.06 -20.41 58.06
C SER A 217 1.07 -20.19 57.03
N ALA A 218 0.99 -20.88 55.91
CA ALA A 218 1.63 -20.33 54.74
C ALA A 218 1.00 -18.95 54.56
N LEU A 219 1.85 -17.90 54.44
CA LEU A 219 1.38 -16.52 54.26
C LEU A 219 0.32 -16.51 53.16
N PRO A 220 -0.88 -16.03 53.43
CA PRO A 220 -1.95 -16.00 52.49
C PRO A 220 -1.45 -15.13 51.31
N MET A 221 -1.78 -15.56 50.12
CA MET A 221 -1.46 -14.93 48.83
C MET A 221 -0.24 -14.00 48.86
N SER A 222 0.89 -14.44 48.37
CA SER A 222 2.14 -13.68 48.37
C SER A 222 2.02 -12.34 47.61
N SER A 223 0.95 -12.14 46.85
CA SER A 223 0.68 -10.94 46.03
C SER A 223 -0.47 -10.07 46.55
N ALA A 224 -1.10 -10.41 47.71
CA ALA A 224 -2.23 -9.69 48.24
C ALA A 224 -1.88 -8.93 49.52
N PHE A 225 -2.64 -7.90 49.82
CA PHE A 225 -2.63 -7.26 51.15
C PHE A 225 -3.32 -8.14 52.14
N ASN A 226 -2.65 -8.53 53.21
CA ASN A 226 -3.14 -9.41 54.24
C ASN A 226 -3.26 -8.63 55.54
N LEU A 227 -4.49 -8.59 56.10
CA LEU A 227 -4.73 -8.08 57.43
C LEU A 227 -4.89 -9.30 58.38
N VAL A 228 -3.96 -9.41 59.29
CA VAL A 228 -3.92 -10.51 60.27
C VAL A 228 -4.24 -9.97 61.66
N ALA A 229 -5.17 -10.60 62.33
CA ALA A 229 -5.48 -10.34 63.73
C ALA A 229 -5.39 -11.65 64.51
N ALA A 230 -4.64 -11.65 65.61
CA ALA A 230 -4.47 -12.81 66.45
C ALA A 230 -4.67 -12.44 67.91
N TRP A 231 -5.53 -13.14 68.61
CA TRP A 231 -5.73 -13.04 70.05
C TRP A 231 -5.31 -14.34 70.70
N ALA A 232 -4.06 -14.42 71.12
CA ALA A 232 -3.45 -15.66 71.57
C ALA A 232 -4.10 -16.21 72.85
N LYS A 233 -4.54 -15.37 73.77
CA LYS A 233 -5.28 -15.81 75.00
C LYS A 233 -6.65 -16.47 74.69
N GLU A 234 -7.29 -15.94 73.64
CA GLU A 234 -8.65 -16.42 73.23
C GLU A 234 -8.56 -17.51 72.17
N GLY A 235 -7.37 -17.81 71.68
CA GLY A 235 -7.14 -18.76 70.60
C GLY A 235 -7.84 -18.37 69.29
N ILE A 236 -7.92 -17.08 69.02
CA ILE A 236 -8.57 -16.53 67.80
C ILE A 236 -7.51 -16.07 66.80
N PHE A 237 -7.64 -16.54 65.58
CA PHE A 237 -6.84 -16.05 64.42
C PHE A 237 -7.80 -15.67 63.30
N ALA A 238 -7.64 -14.49 62.76
CA ALA A 238 -8.39 -13.99 61.61
C ALA A 238 -7.44 -13.42 60.59
N ASN A 239 -7.62 -13.74 59.32
CA ASN A 239 -6.87 -13.17 58.21
C ASN A 239 -7.80 -12.76 57.08
N LEU A 240 -7.77 -11.49 56.76
CA LEU A 240 -8.47 -10.91 55.60
C LEU A 240 -7.46 -10.66 54.48
N SER A 241 -7.64 -11.33 53.37
CA SER A 241 -6.84 -11.15 52.16
C SER A 241 -7.58 -10.30 51.14
N LEU A 242 -6.98 -9.20 50.70
CA LEU A 242 -7.52 -8.27 49.72
C LEU A 242 -6.52 -8.09 48.59
N LEU A 243 -6.95 -8.42 47.39
CA LEU A 243 -6.16 -8.18 46.16
C LEU A 243 -6.99 -7.36 45.18
N GLU A 244 -6.46 -6.24 44.78
CA GLU A 244 -6.90 -5.50 43.59
C GLU A 244 -5.67 -5.19 42.75
N SER A 245 -5.66 -5.70 41.52
CA SER A 245 -4.58 -5.50 40.58
C SER A 245 -5.11 -5.03 39.22
N ASN A 246 -4.55 -3.96 38.73
CA ASN A 246 -4.88 -3.43 37.40
C ASN A 246 -3.61 -3.47 36.56
N GLY A 247 -3.59 -4.31 35.54
CA GLY A 247 -2.51 -4.41 34.57
C GLY A 247 -2.93 -3.74 33.26
N LEU A 248 -2.03 -2.95 32.69
CA LEU A 248 -2.17 -2.38 31.34
C LEU A 248 -0.93 -2.71 30.54
N VAL A 249 -1.12 -3.41 29.43
CA VAL A 249 -0.05 -3.73 28.47
C VAL A 249 -0.42 -3.09 27.14
N ARG A 250 0.51 -2.36 26.55
CA ARG A 250 0.38 -1.80 25.20
C ARG A 250 1.52 -2.28 24.33
N VAL A 251 1.17 -2.94 23.24
CA VAL A 251 2.13 -3.35 22.20
C VAL A 251 1.94 -2.41 21.00
N LEU A 252 3.02 -1.85 20.51
CA LEU A 252 3.04 -0.99 19.34
C LEU A 252 4.12 -1.47 18.38
N ALA A 253 3.73 -1.75 17.13
CA ALA A 253 4.65 -2.08 16.05
C ALA A 253 4.35 -1.19 14.84
N GLU A 254 5.37 -0.54 14.30
CA GLU A 254 5.26 0.41 13.19
C GLU A 254 6.25 0.04 12.06
N PRO A 255 6.03 -1.08 11.33
CA PRO A 255 6.84 -1.37 10.16
C PRO A 255 6.53 -0.41 9.02
N SER A 256 7.58 -0.01 8.30
CA SER A 256 7.51 0.83 7.12
C SER A 256 8.30 0.19 5.98
N LEU A 257 7.75 0.22 4.78
CA LEU A 257 8.36 -0.40 3.61
C LEU A 257 8.12 0.45 2.37
N VAL A 258 9.15 0.61 1.55
CA VAL A 258 9.11 1.38 0.31
C VAL A 258 9.23 0.42 -0.88
N THR A 259 8.35 0.59 -1.87
CA THR A 259 8.38 -0.20 -3.11
C THR A 259 7.89 0.59 -4.31
N LEU A 260 8.18 0.11 -5.52
CA LEU A 260 7.64 0.67 -6.75
C LEU A 260 6.19 0.23 -6.97
N SER A 261 5.41 1.09 -7.61
CA SER A 261 4.06 0.77 -8.07
C SER A 261 4.04 -0.49 -8.93
N GLY A 262 3.13 -1.42 -8.63
CA GLY A 262 2.99 -2.71 -9.31
C GLY A 262 4.00 -3.78 -8.89
N GLN A 263 4.91 -3.50 -7.95
CA GLN A 263 5.87 -4.46 -7.42
C GLN A 263 5.48 -4.91 -6.02
N SER A 264 5.80 -6.16 -5.69
CA SER A 264 5.64 -6.69 -4.35
C SER A 264 6.96 -6.59 -3.59
N ALA A 265 6.87 -6.17 -2.33
CA ALA A 265 8.02 -6.14 -1.42
C ALA A 265 7.62 -6.78 -0.08
N SER A 266 8.60 -7.37 0.60
CA SER A 266 8.44 -7.95 1.92
C SER A 266 9.58 -7.53 2.84
N PHE A 267 9.23 -7.36 4.11
CA PHE A 267 10.13 -7.00 5.19
C PHE A 267 9.83 -7.90 6.39
N LEU A 268 10.86 -8.37 7.07
CA LEU A 268 10.73 -9.12 8.32
C LEU A 268 11.81 -8.65 9.29
N ALA A 269 11.39 -8.18 10.45
CA ALA A 269 12.24 -7.84 11.57
C ALA A 269 11.91 -8.76 12.76
N GLY A 270 12.81 -9.65 13.12
CA GLY A 270 12.57 -10.64 14.16
C GLY A 270 13.71 -11.62 14.32
N GLY A 271 13.39 -12.83 14.75
CA GLY A 271 14.31 -13.93 14.93
C GLY A 271 13.69 -15.27 14.51
N GLU A 272 14.37 -16.33 14.83
CA GLU A 272 13.89 -17.70 14.62
C GLU A 272 13.97 -18.51 15.92
N ILE A 273 12.91 -19.25 16.20
CA ILE A 273 12.88 -20.15 17.35
C ILE A 273 13.17 -21.59 16.89
N PRO A 274 14.14 -22.30 17.51
CA PRO A 274 14.38 -23.70 17.25
C PRO A 274 13.32 -24.57 17.93
N ILE A 275 12.57 -25.33 17.16
CA ILE A 275 11.56 -26.27 17.66
C ILE A 275 12.11 -27.68 17.46
N PRO A 276 12.30 -28.46 18.53
CA PRO A 276 12.68 -29.85 18.42
C PRO A 276 11.51 -30.70 17.92
N VAL A 277 11.67 -31.34 16.78
CA VAL A 277 10.69 -32.25 16.20
C VAL A 277 11.18 -33.69 16.37
N PRO A 278 10.48 -34.52 17.16
CA PRO A 278 10.81 -35.92 17.28
C PRO A 278 10.67 -36.64 15.94
N GLN A 279 11.70 -37.43 15.58
CA GLN A 279 11.69 -38.26 14.40
C GLN A 279 11.61 -39.75 14.79
N ALA A 280 11.38 -40.62 13.80
CA ALA A 280 11.46 -42.04 14.01
C ALA A 280 12.81 -42.48 14.57
N LEU A 281 12.85 -43.58 15.34
CA LEU A 281 14.07 -44.15 15.97
C LEU A 281 14.70 -43.28 17.06
N GLY A 282 13.95 -42.37 17.71
CA GLY A 282 14.46 -41.59 18.85
C GLY A 282 15.38 -40.43 18.49
N THR A 283 15.55 -40.12 17.21
CA THR A 283 16.29 -38.93 16.76
C THR A 283 15.44 -37.67 16.85
N THR A 284 16.05 -36.51 17.10
CA THR A 284 15.38 -35.22 17.13
C THR A 284 15.95 -34.31 16.06
N THR A 285 15.10 -33.74 15.22
CA THR A 285 15.48 -32.71 14.25
C THR A 285 15.06 -31.36 14.78
N ILE A 286 15.85 -30.32 14.55
CA ILE A 286 15.49 -28.94 14.90
C ILE A 286 14.91 -28.26 13.68
N GLN A 287 13.68 -27.73 13.83
CA GLN A 287 13.04 -26.90 12.85
C GLN A 287 13.03 -25.45 13.35
N PHE A 288 13.59 -24.55 12.55
CA PHE A 288 13.54 -23.12 12.84
C PHE A 288 12.22 -22.52 12.34
N LYS A 289 11.56 -21.76 13.20
CA LYS A 289 10.34 -21.05 12.86
C LYS A 289 10.52 -19.54 13.09
N PRO A 290 10.38 -18.70 12.05
CA PRO A 290 10.52 -17.26 12.20
C PRO A 290 9.40 -16.68 13.05
N PHE A 291 9.72 -15.64 13.80
CA PHE A 291 8.78 -14.79 14.53
C PHE A 291 9.26 -13.33 14.50
N GLY A 292 8.39 -12.39 14.77
CA GLY A 292 8.67 -10.96 14.76
C GLY A 292 7.63 -10.16 14.00
N ILE A 293 8.03 -9.03 13.43
CA ILE A 293 7.17 -8.11 12.70
C ILE A 293 7.46 -8.27 11.21
N GLY A 294 6.48 -8.78 10.48
CA GLY A 294 6.50 -8.96 9.03
C GLY A 294 5.55 -8.00 8.33
N LEU A 295 5.92 -7.55 7.15
CA LEU A 295 5.08 -6.72 6.29
C LEU A 295 5.31 -7.10 4.84
N THR A 296 4.25 -7.52 4.15
CA THR A 296 4.26 -7.69 2.70
C THR A 296 3.29 -6.71 2.08
N VAL A 297 3.75 -5.99 1.06
CA VAL A 297 2.96 -4.95 0.39
C VAL A 297 3.09 -5.04 -1.12
N SER A 298 2.01 -4.71 -1.84
CA SER A 298 1.99 -4.57 -3.29
C SER A 298 1.09 -3.38 -3.64
N PRO A 299 1.64 -2.15 -3.70
CA PRO A 299 0.89 -0.96 -4.07
C PRO A 299 0.79 -0.81 -5.58
N THR A 300 -0.32 -0.26 -6.06
CA THR A 300 -0.51 0.17 -7.45
C THR A 300 -1.05 1.59 -7.45
N VAL A 301 -0.27 2.53 -7.96
CA VAL A 301 -0.67 3.93 -8.10
C VAL A 301 -1.61 4.04 -9.29
N MET A 302 -2.86 4.40 -9.03
CA MET A 302 -3.89 4.57 -10.07
C MET A 302 -3.93 6.01 -10.57
N SER A 303 -3.72 6.98 -9.67
CA SER A 303 -3.66 8.41 -9.99
C SER A 303 -2.80 9.15 -8.96
N LYS A 304 -2.65 10.48 -9.11
CA LYS A 304 -1.93 11.34 -8.14
C LYS A 304 -2.54 11.29 -6.73
N SER A 305 -3.79 10.87 -6.58
CA SER A 305 -4.52 10.88 -5.32
C SER A 305 -5.06 9.50 -4.89
N ARG A 306 -4.84 8.44 -5.69
CA ARG A 306 -5.44 7.12 -5.40
C ARG A 306 -4.41 6.00 -5.58
N ILE A 307 -4.29 5.18 -4.56
CA ILE A 307 -3.38 4.05 -4.47
C ILE A 307 -4.18 2.82 -4.10
N ALA A 308 -4.22 1.82 -4.97
CA ALA A 308 -4.69 0.48 -4.63
C ALA A 308 -3.56 -0.26 -3.93
N LEU A 309 -3.79 -0.77 -2.73
CA LEU A 309 -2.79 -1.38 -1.88
C LEU A 309 -3.24 -2.77 -1.44
N LYS A 310 -2.49 -3.79 -1.82
CA LYS A 310 -2.55 -5.10 -1.17
C LYS A 310 -1.52 -5.10 -0.04
N VAL A 311 -1.96 -5.40 1.19
CA VAL A 311 -1.12 -5.36 2.39
C VAL A 311 -1.38 -6.57 3.27
N ALA A 312 -0.30 -7.22 3.70
CA ALA A 312 -0.33 -8.38 4.60
C ALA A 312 0.66 -8.16 5.76
N PRO A 313 0.27 -7.39 6.79
CA PRO A 313 1.04 -7.27 8.01
C PRO A 313 0.93 -8.52 8.88
N GLU A 314 2.02 -8.85 9.55
CA GLU A 314 2.12 -9.92 10.54
C GLU A 314 2.94 -9.42 11.74
N ALA A 315 2.43 -9.63 12.95
CA ALA A 315 3.16 -9.40 14.18
C ALA A 315 3.08 -10.66 15.04
N SER A 316 4.20 -11.25 15.35
CA SER A 316 4.30 -12.48 16.14
C SER A 316 5.28 -12.31 17.29
N ASP A 317 4.83 -12.71 18.48
CA ASP A 317 5.57 -12.64 19.73
C ASP A 317 5.67 -14.02 20.39
N LEU A 318 6.68 -14.20 21.22
CA LEU A 318 6.87 -15.41 22.02
C LEU A 318 6.12 -15.29 23.34
N ASP A 319 5.31 -16.30 23.65
CA ASP A 319 4.61 -16.43 24.94
C ASP A 319 5.15 -17.65 25.74
N PRO A 320 6.07 -17.43 26.68
CA PRO A 320 6.61 -18.51 27.51
C PRO A 320 5.56 -19.15 28.44
N SER A 321 4.49 -18.39 28.80
CA SER A 321 3.48 -18.86 29.74
C SER A 321 2.59 -19.98 29.18
N ARG A 322 2.49 -20.05 27.83
CA ARG A 322 1.75 -21.08 27.09
C ARG A 322 2.67 -22.09 26.41
N GLY A 323 3.94 -22.07 26.75
CA GLY A 323 4.93 -22.98 26.21
C GLY A 323 4.70 -24.43 26.65
N ILE A 324 5.30 -25.35 25.90
CA ILE A 324 5.33 -26.77 26.21
C ILE A 324 6.78 -27.23 26.49
N SER A 325 6.93 -28.24 27.34
CA SER A 325 8.24 -28.86 27.57
C SER A 325 8.35 -30.14 26.76
N ILE A 326 9.37 -30.21 25.87
CA ILE A 326 9.67 -31.38 25.05
C ILE A 326 11.08 -31.83 25.38
N ASN A 327 11.23 -33.06 25.89
CA ASN A 327 12.52 -33.66 26.28
C ASN A 327 13.36 -32.76 27.21
N GLY A 328 12.73 -32.03 28.14
CA GLY A 328 13.42 -31.12 29.06
C GLY A 328 13.71 -29.72 28.49
N ALA A 329 13.46 -29.47 27.21
CA ALA A 329 13.54 -28.15 26.60
C ALA A 329 12.16 -27.46 26.64
N SER A 330 12.13 -26.24 27.17
CA SER A 330 10.91 -25.42 27.16
C SER A 330 10.80 -24.69 25.82
N VAL A 331 9.72 -24.95 25.07
CA VAL A 331 9.40 -24.30 23.79
C VAL A 331 8.25 -23.34 24.03
N PRO A 332 8.44 -22.02 23.91
CA PRO A 332 7.36 -21.04 24.07
C PRO A 332 6.33 -21.14 22.93
N ALA A 333 5.10 -20.74 23.20
CA ALA A 333 4.10 -20.59 22.16
C ALA A 333 4.38 -19.32 21.33
N ILE A 334 3.97 -19.33 20.07
CA ILE A 334 4.02 -18.14 19.21
C ILE A 334 2.60 -17.58 19.09
N VAL A 335 2.41 -16.35 19.53
CA VAL A 335 1.16 -15.60 19.36
C VAL A 335 1.29 -14.75 18.10
N THR A 336 0.43 -15.00 17.12
CA THR A 336 0.48 -14.33 15.82
C THR A 336 -0.76 -13.49 15.57
N ARG A 337 -0.55 -12.27 15.12
CA ARG A 337 -1.58 -11.34 14.64
C ARG A 337 -1.30 -11.05 13.18
N ARG A 338 -2.23 -11.41 12.29
CA ARG A 338 -2.07 -11.28 10.83
C ARG A 338 -3.34 -10.73 10.23
N ALA A 339 -3.17 -9.87 9.23
CA ALA A 339 -4.23 -9.46 8.32
C ALA A 339 -3.74 -9.62 6.88
N ASP A 340 -4.63 -9.89 5.93
CA ASP A 340 -4.36 -9.89 4.48
C ASP A 340 -5.57 -9.27 3.80
N THR A 341 -5.37 -8.11 3.17
CA THR A 341 -6.47 -7.36 2.57
C THR A 341 -5.99 -6.48 1.42
N THR A 342 -6.94 -6.07 0.60
CA THR A 342 -6.71 -5.10 -0.47
C THR A 342 -7.64 -3.91 -0.26
N VAL A 343 -7.07 -2.71 -0.21
CA VAL A 343 -7.79 -1.45 0.03
C VAL A 343 -7.37 -0.40 -0.98
N GLU A 344 -8.21 0.58 -1.22
CA GLU A 344 -7.92 1.74 -2.05
C GLU A 344 -7.94 2.99 -1.17
N LEU A 345 -6.83 3.74 -1.15
CA LEU A 345 -6.59 4.88 -0.26
C LEU A 345 -6.02 6.06 -1.04
N GLY A 346 -6.20 7.25 -0.50
CA GLY A 346 -5.50 8.44 -0.94
C GLY A 346 -4.06 8.51 -0.43
N ASP A 347 -3.27 9.40 -1.03
CA ASP A 347 -1.91 9.68 -0.59
C ASP A 347 -1.91 10.29 0.83
N GLY A 348 -1.31 9.61 1.80
CA GLY A 348 -1.28 10.00 3.20
C GLY A 348 -2.55 9.70 3.99
N GLU A 349 -3.58 9.11 3.39
CA GLU A 349 -4.79 8.69 4.10
C GLU A 349 -4.51 7.44 4.95
N SER A 350 -5.00 7.46 6.19
CA SER A 350 -4.91 6.33 7.11
C SER A 350 -6.23 5.58 7.18
N PHE A 351 -6.18 4.27 7.13
CA PHE A 351 -7.36 3.41 7.21
C PHE A 351 -7.13 2.21 8.13
N VAL A 352 -8.15 1.88 8.93
CA VAL A 352 -8.13 0.70 9.79
C VAL A 352 -8.52 -0.51 8.95
N ILE A 353 -7.56 -1.37 8.67
CA ILE A 353 -7.75 -2.57 7.84
C ILE A 353 -8.24 -3.79 8.61
N GLY A 354 -8.10 -3.78 9.93
CA GLY A 354 -8.56 -4.86 10.79
C GLY A 354 -8.49 -4.49 12.25
N GLY A 355 -9.27 -5.18 13.06
CA GLY A 355 -9.27 -4.99 14.49
C GLY A 355 -9.99 -6.13 15.21
N LEU A 356 -9.78 -6.23 16.52
CA LEU A 356 -10.43 -7.18 17.40
C LEU A 356 -10.71 -6.49 18.73
N VAL A 357 -11.91 -6.61 19.22
CA VAL A 357 -12.26 -6.28 20.60
C VAL A 357 -12.72 -7.56 21.26
N SER A 358 -12.04 -7.93 22.33
CA SER A 358 -12.39 -9.13 23.12
C SER A 358 -12.46 -8.76 24.59
N ARG A 359 -13.54 -9.13 25.22
CA ARG A 359 -13.72 -8.98 26.66
C ARG A 359 -14.03 -10.35 27.26
N ASN A 360 -13.19 -10.77 28.20
CA ASN A 360 -13.39 -12.00 28.97
C ASN A 360 -13.55 -11.63 30.42
N THR A 361 -14.69 -11.98 31.01
CA THR A 361 -15.00 -11.71 32.41
C THR A 361 -15.34 -13.00 33.09
N VAL A 362 -14.59 -13.35 34.12
CA VAL A 362 -14.83 -14.50 34.98
C VAL A 362 -15.10 -13.98 36.38
N SER A 363 -16.26 -14.31 36.92
CA SER A 363 -16.65 -13.93 38.28
C SER A 363 -17.09 -15.18 39.03
N ASN A 364 -16.27 -15.64 39.96
CA ASN A 364 -16.55 -16.79 40.79
C ASN A 364 -16.82 -16.31 42.21
N VAL A 365 -18.00 -16.66 42.70
CA VAL A 365 -18.40 -16.44 44.10
C VAL A 365 -18.58 -17.78 44.76
N SER A 366 -17.69 -18.12 45.67
CA SER A 366 -17.78 -19.31 46.49
C SER A 366 -18.33 -18.90 47.88
N LYS A 367 -19.40 -19.50 48.32
CA LYS A 367 -20.07 -19.14 49.60
C LYS A 367 -20.47 -20.37 50.40
N VAL A 368 -20.55 -20.20 51.73
CA VAL A 368 -21.16 -21.17 52.59
C VAL A 368 -22.68 -21.08 52.43
N PRO A 369 -23.40 -22.19 52.13
CA PRO A 369 -24.85 -22.16 51.99
C PRO A 369 -25.52 -21.53 53.22
N PHE A 370 -26.59 -20.75 53.02
CA PHE A 370 -27.33 -19.98 54.00
C PHE A 370 -26.56 -18.83 54.65
N LEU A 371 -25.32 -19.03 55.15
CA LEU A 371 -24.55 -18.00 55.85
C LEU A 371 -24.03 -16.93 54.86
N GLY A 372 -23.60 -17.33 53.65
CA GLY A 372 -23.12 -16.41 52.64
C GLY A 372 -24.21 -15.52 52.02
N ASP A 373 -25.48 -15.83 52.24
CA ASP A 373 -26.62 -15.05 51.74
C ASP A 373 -27.13 -13.99 52.70
N LEU A 374 -26.64 -14.00 53.95
CA LEU A 374 -27.04 -13.01 54.95
C LEU A 374 -26.54 -11.60 54.56
N PRO A 375 -27.38 -10.56 54.72
CA PRO A 375 -26.98 -9.19 54.51
C PRO A 375 -25.87 -8.80 55.52
N ILE A 376 -24.86 -8.07 55.07
CA ILE A 376 -23.70 -7.61 55.84
C ILE A 376 -22.81 -8.76 56.31
N ILE A 377 -23.32 -9.69 57.11
CA ILE A 377 -22.58 -10.80 57.70
C ILE A 377 -22.17 -11.83 56.64
N GLY A 378 -22.92 -12.00 55.56
CA GLY A 378 -22.63 -12.95 54.50
C GLY A 378 -21.31 -12.66 53.75
N SER A 379 -20.81 -11.43 53.81
CA SER A 379 -19.50 -11.06 53.26
C SER A 379 -18.34 -11.83 53.92
N PHE A 380 -18.49 -12.25 55.17
CA PHE A 380 -17.52 -13.05 55.92
C PHE A 380 -17.52 -14.53 55.49
N PHE A 381 -18.58 -15.01 54.88
CA PHE A 381 -18.79 -16.41 54.51
C PHE A 381 -18.78 -16.64 53.00
N LYS A 382 -18.20 -15.69 52.23
CA LYS A 382 -18.04 -15.79 50.80
C LYS A 382 -16.65 -15.33 50.37
N ASN A 383 -16.19 -15.95 49.28
CA ASN A 383 -15.00 -15.55 48.55
C ASN A 383 -15.41 -15.05 47.18
N LEU A 384 -14.85 -13.93 46.77
CA LEU A 384 -15.03 -13.37 45.46
C LEU A 384 -13.68 -13.44 44.70
N ASN A 385 -13.71 -14.08 43.55
CA ASN A 385 -12.61 -14.01 42.57
C ASN A 385 -13.18 -13.46 41.28
N PHE A 386 -12.80 -12.23 40.97
CA PHE A 386 -13.20 -11.50 39.76
C PHE A 386 -11.97 -11.26 38.91
N HIS A 387 -12.00 -11.75 37.67
CA HIS A 387 -10.98 -11.55 36.66
C HIS A 387 -11.62 -11.03 35.38
N GLN A 388 -11.15 -9.89 34.90
CA GLN A 388 -11.58 -9.31 33.63
C GLN A 388 -10.36 -9.03 32.79
N GLU A 389 -10.39 -9.49 31.55
CA GLU A 389 -9.38 -9.24 30.55
C GLU A 389 -10.04 -8.61 29.32
N ASP A 390 -9.70 -7.37 29.05
CA ASP A 390 -10.11 -6.64 27.86
C ASP A 390 -8.92 -6.55 26.91
N ARG A 391 -9.10 -6.99 25.67
CA ARG A 391 -8.08 -6.91 24.61
C ARG A 391 -8.65 -6.15 23.43
N GLU A 392 -7.90 -5.16 22.95
CA GLU A 392 -8.22 -4.37 21.77
C GLU A 392 -7.04 -4.41 20.81
N LEU A 393 -7.29 -4.85 19.60
CA LEU A 393 -6.30 -4.85 18.50
C LEU A 393 -6.79 -3.93 17.40
N MET A 394 -5.91 -3.11 16.85
CA MET A 394 -6.17 -2.25 15.73
C MET A 394 -4.97 -2.26 14.77
N ILE A 395 -5.24 -2.47 13.49
CA ILE A 395 -4.24 -2.43 12.43
C ILE A 395 -4.60 -1.31 11.47
N VAL A 396 -3.72 -0.33 11.36
CA VAL A 396 -3.88 0.87 10.52
C VAL A 396 -2.83 0.85 9.42
N VAL A 397 -3.20 1.25 8.22
CA VAL A 397 -2.29 1.40 7.08
C VAL A 397 -2.37 2.80 6.51
N THR A 398 -1.21 3.33 6.08
CA THR A 398 -1.08 4.66 5.49
C THR A 398 -0.08 4.60 4.33
N PRO A 399 -0.52 4.63 3.07
CA PRO A 399 0.36 4.73 1.93
C PRO A 399 0.76 6.20 1.68
N ARG A 400 1.98 6.42 1.19
CA ARG A 400 2.50 7.74 0.81
C ARG A 400 3.30 7.66 -0.47
N LEU A 401 3.07 8.61 -1.38
CA LEU A 401 3.89 8.78 -2.56
C LEU A 401 5.20 9.49 -2.18
N VAL A 402 6.33 8.82 -2.36
CA VAL A 402 7.64 9.34 -1.99
C VAL A 402 8.53 9.53 -3.21
N LYS A 403 9.45 10.49 -3.11
CA LYS A 403 10.50 10.72 -4.10
C LYS A 403 11.85 10.49 -3.44
N PRO A 404 12.82 9.89 -4.15
CA PRO A 404 14.19 9.79 -3.65
C PRO A 404 14.76 11.17 -3.32
N LEU A 405 15.52 11.25 -2.23
CA LEU A 405 16.25 12.47 -1.90
C LEU A 405 17.34 12.74 -2.95
N ALA A 406 17.42 13.98 -3.42
CA ALA A 406 18.52 14.37 -4.30
C ALA A 406 19.86 14.22 -3.55
N ARG A 407 20.91 13.77 -4.26
CA ARG A 407 22.23 13.46 -3.71
C ARG A 407 22.83 14.62 -2.88
N ASP A 408 22.60 15.84 -3.34
CA ASP A 408 23.16 17.05 -2.76
C ASP A 408 22.16 17.80 -1.88
N SER A 409 21.03 17.17 -1.49
CA SER A 409 20.07 17.81 -0.62
C SER A 409 20.58 17.86 0.84
N GLN A 410 20.32 18.97 1.51
CA GLN A 410 20.63 19.16 2.94
C GLN A 410 19.91 18.11 3.81
N ALA A 411 18.75 17.61 3.34
CA ALA A 411 18.02 16.51 3.96
C ALA A 411 18.79 15.18 3.90
N ALA A 412 19.46 14.87 2.78
CA ALA A 412 20.29 13.66 2.67
C ALA A 412 21.52 13.75 3.59
N ALA A 413 22.11 14.93 3.75
CA ALA A 413 23.22 15.16 4.68
C ALA A 413 22.76 15.01 6.15
N ASN A 414 21.58 15.48 6.50
CA ASN A 414 21.01 15.35 7.84
C ASN A 414 20.74 13.88 8.20
N VAL A 415 20.12 13.10 7.30
CA VAL A 415 19.90 11.66 7.52
C VAL A 415 21.22 10.90 7.71
N ALA A 416 22.26 11.26 6.95
CA ALA A 416 23.58 10.64 7.11
C ALA A 416 24.25 11.02 8.45
N ASN A 417 23.92 12.17 9.01
CA ASN A 417 24.46 12.66 10.29
C ASN A 417 23.65 12.15 11.49
N ASP A 418 22.33 11.98 11.39
CA ASP A 418 21.47 11.45 12.47
C ASP A 418 21.91 10.05 12.92
N GLY A 419 22.38 9.21 12.02
CA GLY A 419 22.95 7.90 12.35
C GLY A 419 24.27 7.99 13.13
N ARG A 420 24.92 9.17 13.18
CA ARG A 420 26.20 9.41 13.88
C ARG A 420 26.04 10.14 15.20
N THR A 421 24.91 10.80 15.40
CA THR A 421 24.62 11.61 16.59
C THR A 421 23.68 10.93 17.59
N SER A 422 23.58 9.59 17.60
CA SER A 422 22.93 8.92 18.73
C SER A 422 23.78 9.17 20.00
N ALA A 423 23.50 10.30 20.64
CA ALA A 423 23.99 10.54 21.99
C ALA A 423 23.56 9.36 22.86
N SER A 424 24.53 8.65 23.41
CA SER A 424 24.24 7.60 24.39
C SER A 424 23.32 8.19 25.45
N PRO A 425 22.12 7.61 25.68
CA PRO A 425 21.22 8.16 26.66
C PRO A 425 21.94 8.18 28.01
N ASN A 426 21.98 9.34 28.67
CA ASN A 426 22.56 9.47 30.00
C ASN A 426 21.75 8.61 30.98
N ILE A 427 22.18 7.36 31.17
CA ILE A 427 21.49 6.38 32.01
C ILE A 427 21.41 6.84 33.44
N TRP A 428 22.49 7.47 33.97
CA TRP A 428 22.53 7.99 35.33
C TRP A 428 21.67 9.22 35.50
N GLY A 429 21.64 10.09 34.49
CA GLY A 429 20.74 11.26 34.53
C GLY A 429 19.26 10.81 34.56
N ARG A 430 18.88 9.80 33.76
CA ARG A 430 17.53 9.23 33.81
C ARG A 430 17.21 8.52 35.11
N PHE A 431 18.18 7.84 35.72
CA PHE A 431 17.99 7.18 37.00
C PHE A 431 17.77 8.18 38.16
N VAL A 432 18.52 9.32 38.17
CA VAL A 432 18.46 10.28 39.24
C VAL A 432 17.35 11.34 39.05
N LEU A 433 17.12 11.79 37.82
CA LEU A 433 16.21 12.88 37.50
C LEU A 433 14.88 12.43 36.87
N GLY A 434 14.74 11.12 36.61
CA GLY A 434 13.54 10.56 35.98
C GLY A 434 13.39 10.98 34.52
N GLU A 435 12.13 11.08 34.07
CA GLU A 435 11.76 11.36 32.70
C GLU A 435 12.13 12.77 32.19
N TYR A 436 12.49 13.67 33.13
CA TYR A 436 12.92 15.05 32.87
C TYR A 436 14.43 15.23 32.68
N ALA A 437 15.19 14.13 32.60
CA ALA A 437 16.64 14.25 32.37
C ALA A 437 16.90 14.80 30.97
N ASP A 438 17.50 15.99 30.89
CA ASP A 438 17.95 16.58 29.63
C ASP A 438 19.03 15.68 29.01
N PRO A 439 18.85 15.17 27.78
CA PRO A 439 19.83 14.32 27.12
C PRO A 439 21.15 15.02 26.83
N THR A 440 21.19 16.33 26.93
CA THR A 440 22.40 17.15 26.72
C THR A 440 23.28 17.30 27.96
N LEU A 441 22.75 16.96 29.15
CA LEU A 441 23.54 17.02 30.36
C LEU A 441 24.66 15.95 30.38
N PRO A 442 25.90 16.33 30.65
CA PRO A 442 27.00 15.39 30.74
C PRO A 442 26.80 14.44 31.91
N GLY A 443 26.63 13.16 31.63
CA GLY A 443 26.59 12.10 32.62
C GLY A 443 27.93 11.36 32.77
N PHE A 444 28.05 10.54 33.78
CA PHE A 444 29.26 9.72 34.05
C PHE A 444 29.48 8.59 33.05
N SER A 445 28.51 8.32 32.16
CA SER A 445 28.62 7.37 31.05
C SER A 445 28.58 8.15 29.73
N ARG A 446 29.73 8.44 29.18
CA ARG A 446 29.94 8.77 27.78
C ARG A 446 30.39 7.53 27.04
#